data_e95406b9b74e6e67fa4a5d97aa0b3c34
#
_entry.id   e95406b9b74e6e67fa4a5d97aa0b3c34
#
_cell.length_a   1.000
_cell.length_b   1.000
_cell.length_c   1.000
_cell.angle_alpha   90.00
_cell.angle_beta   90.00
_cell.angle_gamma   90.00
#
_symmetry.space_group_name_H-M   'P 1'
#
loop_
_entity.id
_entity.type
_entity.pdbx_description
1 polymer ?
#
loop_
_entity_poly.entity_id
_entity_poly.type
_entity_poly.pdbx_seq_one_letter_code
_entity_poly.pdbx_strand_id
1 'polypeptide(L)'
;MDAWGKTTLFLDASDLGGTPSKHALDDISSKANAAGLSLVPSRKLSAPPIYASSVLRVAKHDGRGIALRISLNQIASAATWMGTWPIPFSETDLIIDLASSVATVVALGPTIFSPFQSLHQATAWRSVTLAGGNIPATLSGYTVGCTMLPRAELQLWTSLRAANLDYQLHFGDYATIGPDATTEGIEGPVPINAKYTIRPDYAVFHGVKTKGPGSKPRDQQYRAYANLIVKMPNRDPLAHCWGDQMIDAIARSATSAPGNPASWVSYGVNRHIELTRHQLP
;
A
#
# COMPACT_ATOMS: atom_id res chain seq x y z
N MET A 1 -0.36 -8.69 21.66
CA MET A 1 0.34 -9.31 20.50
C MET A 1 -0.58 -10.12 19.61
N ASP A 2 -1.84 -10.23 19.91
CA ASP A 2 -2.75 -11.12 19.17
C ASP A 2 -3.35 -10.52 17.89
N ALA A 3 -3.01 -9.27 17.54
CA ALA A 3 -3.59 -8.59 16.40
C ALA A 3 -3.20 -9.22 15.03
N TRP A 4 -2.03 -9.83 14.94
CA TRP A 4 -1.52 -10.43 13.68
C TRP A 4 -1.65 -11.96 13.66
N GLY A 5 -1.83 -12.61 14.80
CA GLY A 5 -1.96 -14.06 14.91
C GLY A 5 -0.81 -14.80 14.18
N LYS A 6 -1.19 -15.79 13.36
CA LYS A 6 -0.26 -16.55 12.51
C LYS A 6 -0.16 -15.99 11.07
N THR A 7 -0.63 -14.77 10.83
CA THR A 7 -0.61 -14.15 9.50
C THR A 7 0.83 -13.92 9.05
N THR A 8 1.14 -14.30 7.81
CA THR A 8 2.44 -14.03 7.21
C THR A 8 2.60 -12.56 6.92
N LEU A 9 3.75 -11.99 7.31
CA LEU A 9 4.12 -10.61 7.07
C LEU A 9 5.27 -10.54 6.07
N PHE A 10 5.08 -9.84 4.96
CA PHE A 10 6.18 -9.50 4.05
C PHE A 10 6.88 -8.23 4.54
N LEU A 11 8.20 -8.31 4.70
CA LEU A 11 9.01 -7.18 5.16
C LEU A 11 10.07 -6.79 4.13
N ASP A 12 9.94 -5.61 3.55
CA ASP A 12 11.02 -4.93 2.83
C ASP A 12 11.75 -4.01 3.82
N ALA A 13 12.99 -4.36 4.14
CA ALA A 13 13.85 -3.61 5.04
C ALA A 13 15.03 -2.97 4.30
N SER A 14 14.95 -2.82 2.96
CA SER A 14 16.03 -2.32 2.11
C SER A 14 16.53 -0.92 2.49
N ASP A 15 15.66 -0.10 3.06
CA ASP A 15 15.99 1.28 3.48
C ASP A 15 16.62 1.35 4.88
N LEU A 16 16.69 0.21 5.57
CA LEU A 16 17.36 0.17 6.87
C LEU A 16 18.87 -0.05 6.68
N GLY A 17 19.64 0.62 7.51
CA GLY A 17 21.08 0.45 7.54
C GLY A 17 21.53 -0.87 8.18
N GLY A 18 22.84 -1.06 8.19
CA GLY A 18 23.50 -2.20 8.82
C GLY A 18 25.01 -1.94 8.98
N THR A 19 25.73 -2.93 9.45
CA THR A 19 27.20 -2.96 9.40
C THR A 19 27.68 -3.52 8.05
N PRO A 20 28.96 -3.39 7.70
CA PRO A 20 29.49 -3.98 6.45
C PRO A 20 29.25 -5.50 6.32
N SER A 21 29.06 -6.22 7.44
CA SER A 21 28.88 -7.67 7.48
C SER A 21 27.46 -8.14 7.81
N LYS A 22 26.58 -7.24 8.31
CA LYS A 22 25.26 -7.61 8.82
C LYS A 22 24.24 -6.49 8.56
N HIS A 23 23.14 -6.82 7.90
CA HIS A 23 22.01 -5.92 7.72
C HIS A 23 21.05 -5.98 8.91
N ALA A 24 20.32 -4.90 9.20
CA ALA A 24 19.34 -4.83 10.28
C ALA A 24 18.23 -5.92 10.17
N LEU A 25 17.95 -6.40 8.96
CA LEU A 25 16.98 -7.47 8.72
C LEU A 25 17.29 -8.76 9.52
N ASP A 26 18.57 -9.12 9.68
CA ASP A 26 18.97 -10.31 10.43
C ASP A 26 18.49 -10.25 11.90
N ASP A 27 18.63 -9.07 12.54
CA ASP A 27 18.17 -8.86 13.92
C ASP A 27 16.64 -8.73 14.02
N ILE A 28 16.00 -8.11 13.03
CA ILE A 28 14.55 -7.99 12.97
C ILE A 28 13.91 -9.38 12.83
N SER A 29 14.43 -10.23 11.93
CA SER A 29 13.92 -11.59 11.76
C SER A 29 14.07 -12.42 13.03
N SER A 30 15.24 -12.36 13.68
CA SER A 30 15.47 -13.05 14.96
C SER A 30 14.47 -12.64 16.05
N LYS A 31 14.22 -11.33 16.19
CA LYS A 31 13.24 -10.79 17.15
C LYS A 31 11.79 -11.16 16.77
N ALA A 32 11.45 -11.14 15.48
CA ALA A 32 10.14 -11.55 14.99
C ALA A 32 9.86 -13.03 15.31
N ASN A 33 10.85 -13.91 15.07
CA ASN A 33 10.75 -15.33 15.40
C ASN A 33 10.58 -15.55 16.91
N ALA A 34 11.36 -14.85 17.74
CA ALA A 34 11.22 -14.91 19.19
C ALA A 34 9.84 -14.43 19.68
N ALA A 35 9.21 -13.50 18.94
CA ALA A 35 7.86 -13.01 19.21
C ALA A 35 6.75 -13.87 18.58
N GLY A 36 7.08 -14.97 17.90
CA GLY A 36 6.13 -15.86 17.24
C GLY A 36 5.51 -15.28 15.96
N LEU A 37 6.13 -14.25 15.35
CA LEU A 37 5.66 -13.66 14.10
C LEU A 37 6.19 -14.43 12.89
N SER A 38 5.33 -14.67 11.90
CA SER A 38 5.70 -15.29 10.63
C SER A 38 6.15 -14.22 9.62
N LEU A 39 7.46 -13.96 9.59
CA LEU A 39 8.05 -12.95 8.70
C LEU A 39 8.66 -13.62 7.47
N VAL A 40 8.33 -13.12 6.28
CA VAL A 40 8.97 -13.45 5.00
C VAL A 40 9.70 -12.19 4.51
N PRO A 41 11.03 -12.26 4.31
CA PRO A 41 11.79 -11.11 3.82
C PRO A 41 11.43 -10.82 2.36
N SER A 42 11.31 -9.54 2.03
CA SER A 42 11.04 -9.08 0.67
C SER A 42 12.25 -8.38 0.08
N ARG A 43 12.48 -8.50 -1.23
CA ARG A 43 13.49 -7.73 -1.93
C ARG A 43 13.11 -7.44 -3.37
N LYS A 44 13.72 -6.37 -3.93
CA LYS A 44 13.73 -6.08 -5.36
C LYS A 44 14.87 -6.86 -6.04
N LEU A 45 14.80 -7.01 -7.38
CA LEU A 45 15.93 -7.58 -8.16
C LEU A 45 17.21 -6.75 -7.99
N SER A 46 17.07 -5.42 -7.96
CA SER A 46 18.16 -4.46 -7.79
C SER A 46 18.53 -4.18 -6.34
N ALA A 47 18.19 -5.07 -5.40
CA ALA A 47 18.51 -4.87 -4.00
C ALA A 47 20.02 -4.75 -3.75
N PRO A 48 20.48 -3.87 -2.84
CA PRO A 48 21.89 -3.76 -2.48
C PRO A 48 22.48 -5.13 -2.04
N PRO A 49 23.73 -5.47 -2.40
CA PRO A 49 24.31 -6.80 -2.16
C PRO A 49 24.25 -7.25 -0.69
N ILE A 50 24.48 -6.36 0.26
CA ILE A 50 24.41 -6.65 1.70
C ILE A 50 23.00 -7.05 2.10
N TYR A 51 22.00 -6.26 1.67
CA TYR A 51 20.60 -6.57 1.92
C TYR A 51 20.17 -7.87 1.24
N ALA A 52 20.51 -8.05 -0.04
CA ALA A 52 20.19 -9.28 -0.80
C ALA A 52 20.76 -10.54 -0.11
N SER A 53 22.00 -10.46 0.39
CA SER A 53 22.63 -11.54 1.14
C SER A 53 21.93 -11.83 2.48
N SER A 54 21.49 -10.77 3.18
CA SER A 54 20.71 -10.92 4.42
C SER A 54 19.35 -11.58 4.15
N VAL A 55 18.64 -11.16 3.11
CA VAL A 55 17.38 -11.78 2.69
C VAL A 55 17.55 -13.29 2.44
N LEU A 56 18.60 -13.69 1.73
CA LEU A 56 18.89 -15.11 1.47
C LEU A 56 19.22 -15.90 2.76
N ARG A 57 20.00 -15.30 3.67
CA ARG A 57 20.29 -15.94 4.98
C ARG A 57 19.03 -16.15 5.80
N VAL A 58 18.19 -15.12 5.91
CA VAL A 58 16.93 -15.16 6.66
C VAL A 58 15.99 -16.21 6.04
N ALA A 59 15.80 -16.18 4.73
CA ALA A 59 14.95 -17.14 4.03
C ALA A 59 15.40 -18.58 4.27
N LYS A 60 16.70 -18.85 4.18
CA LYS A 60 17.28 -20.18 4.42
C LYS A 60 17.14 -20.61 5.88
N HIS A 61 17.38 -19.70 6.82
CA HIS A 61 17.30 -19.99 8.26
C HIS A 61 15.86 -20.26 8.69
N ASP A 62 14.92 -19.45 8.23
CA ASP A 62 13.52 -19.50 8.67
C ASP A 62 12.67 -20.49 7.86
N GLY A 63 13.15 -20.91 6.69
CA GLY A 63 12.44 -21.85 5.80
C GLY A 63 11.11 -21.33 5.27
N ARG A 64 10.92 -19.99 5.23
CA ARG A 64 9.65 -19.38 4.82
C ARG A 64 9.69 -18.77 3.42
N GLY A 65 10.78 -18.95 2.69
CA GLY A 65 10.95 -18.42 1.33
C GLY A 65 11.18 -16.92 1.29
N ILE A 66 10.90 -16.31 0.14
CA ILE A 66 11.16 -14.89 -0.16
C ILE A 66 9.95 -14.27 -0.86
N ALA A 67 9.68 -12.98 -0.59
CA ALA A 67 8.84 -12.15 -1.44
C ALA A 67 9.70 -11.37 -2.43
N LEU A 68 9.54 -11.65 -3.73
CA LEU A 68 10.22 -10.92 -4.82
C LEU A 68 9.33 -9.81 -5.33
N ARG A 69 9.78 -8.56 -5.20
CA ARG A 69 9.07 -7.39 -5.71
C ARG A 69 9.68 -6.94 -7.03
N ILE A 70 8.87 -6.94 -8.09
CA ILE A 70 9.25 -6.53 -9.44
C ILE A 70 8.34 -5.40 -9.95
N SER A 71 8.89 -4.58 -10.85
CA SER A 71 8.13 -3.57 -11.59
C SER A 71 7.57 -4.16 -12.88
N LEU A 72 6.66 -3.42 -13.53
CA LEU A 72 6.10 -3.80 -14.84
C LEU A 72 7.18 -4.07 -15.90
N ASN A 73 8.22 -3.22 -15.96
CA ASN A 73 9.30 -3.38 -16.92
C ASN A 73 10.09 -4.68 -16.74
N GLN A 74 10.15 -5.18 -15.50
CA GLN A 74 10.85 -6.43 -15.20
C GLN A 74 10.03 -7.68 -15.58
N ILE A 75 8.73 -7.56 -15.82
CA ILE A 75 7.94 -8.62 -16.44
C ILE A 75 8.44 -8.88 -17.87
N ALA A 76 8.61 -7.83 -18.67
CA ALA A 76 9.09 -7.96 -20.05
C ALA A 76 10.51 -8.58 -20.16
N SER A 77 11.33 -8.44 -19.11
CA SER A 77 12.67 -9.04 -19.03
C SER A 77 12.73 -10.32 -18.19
N ALA A 78 11.59 -10.96 -17.90
CA ALA A 78 11.52 -12.12 -17.01
C ALA A 78 12.49 -13.24 -17.39
N ALA A 79 12.62 -13.59 -18.68
CA ALA A 79 13.54 -14.60 -19.17
C ALA A 79 15.01 -14.35 -18.77
N THR A 80 15.40 -13.08 -18.61
CA THR A 80 16.78 -12.70 -18.25
C THR A 80 17.10 -12.97 -16.80
N TRP A 81 16.21 -12.63 -15.86
CA TRP A 81 16.50 -12.73 -14.42
C TRP A 81 16.00 -14.02 -13.80
N MET A 82 14.97 -14.68 -14.36
CA MET A 82 14.42 -15.91 -13.80
C MET A 82 15.46 -17.04 -13.77
N GLY A 83 16.30 -17.17 -14.79
CA GLY A 83 17.35 -18.17 -14.83
C GLY A 83 18.47 -18.01 -13.78
N THR A 84 18.57 -16.83 -13.16
CA THR A 84 19.55 -16.53 -12.11
C THR A 84 18.92 -16.35 -10.73
N TRP A 85 17.61 -16.50 -10.60
CA TRP A 85 16.92 -16.37 -9.32
C TRP A 85 17.30 -17.53 -8.39
N PRO A 86 17.79 -17.23 -7.15
CA PRO A 86 18.47 -18.24 -6.31
C PRO A 86 17.56 -19.12 -5.46
N ILE A 87 16.25 -18.88 -5.45
CA ILE A 87 15.25 -19.58 -4.63
C ILE A 87 14.25 -20.28 -5.56
N PRO A 88 13.76 -21.49 -5.22
CA PRO A 88 12.68 -22.11 -5.99
C PRO A 88 11.47 -21.19 -6.12
N PHE A 89 10.87 -21.14 -7.29
CA PHE A 89 9.69 -20.31 -7.51
C PHE A 89 8.50 -20.73 -6.62
N SER A 90 8.38 -22.01 -6.31
CA SER A 90 7.40 -22.55 -5.35
C SER A 90 7.60 -22.06 -3.91
N GLU A 91 8.74 -21.46 -3.61
CA GLU A 91 9.06 -20.82 -2.33
C GLU A 91 9.15 -19.29 -2.45
N THR A 92 8.78 -18.74 -3.61
CA THR A 92 8.83 -17.31 -3.89
C THR A 92 7.43 -16.73 -4.07
N ASP A 93 7.08 -15.73 -3.25
CA ASP A 93 5.90 -14.88 -3.47
C ASP A 93 6.27 -13.76 -4.44
N LEU A 94 5.62 -13.70 -5.58
CA LEU A 94 5.87 -12.66 -6.57
C LEU A 94 4.95 -11.46 -6.31
N ILE A 95 5.51 -10.28 -6.09
CA ILE A 95 4.77 -9.03 -5.97
C ILE A 95 5.08 -8.17 -7.20
N ILE A 96 4.10 -8.00 -8.07
CA ILE A 96 4.16 -7.11 -9.23
C ILE A 96 3.72 -5.73 -8.76
N ASP A 97 4.68 -4.86 -8.57
CA ASP A 97 4.45 -3.53 -8.03
C ASP A 97 4.48 -2.47 -9.11
N LEU A 98 3.31 -1.90 -9.36
CA LEU A 98 3.11 -0.84 -10.34
C LEU A 98 3.37 0.55 -9.75
N ALA A 99 3.55 0.64 -8.43
CA ALA A 99 3.68 1.91 -7.72
C ALA A 99 2.59 2.91 -8.15
N SER A 100 2.97 4.13 -8.55
CA SER A 100 2.05 5.18 -9.07
C SER A 100 1.65 5.01 -10.53
N SER A 101 2.21 4.03 -11.26
CA SER A 101 1.93 3.81 -12.68
C SER A 101 0.60 3.10 -12.95
N VAL A 102 -0.15 2.71 -11.93
CA VAL A 102 -1.35 1.88 -12.05
C VAL A 102 -2.41 2.49 -12.97
N ALA A 103 -2.64 3.80 -12.91
CA ALA A 103 -3.60 4.49 -13.77
C ALA A 103 -3.19 4.44 -15.25
N THR A 104 -1.90 4.58 -15.53
CA THR A 104 -1.34 4.43 -16.88
C THR A 104 -1.52 3.01 -17.41
N VAL A 105 -1.29 2.01 -16.55
CA VAL A 105 -1.48 0.58 -16.89
C VAL A 105 -2.94 0.27 -17.20
N VAL A 106 -3.88 0.81 -16.43
CA VAL A 106 -5.34 0.70 -16.71
C VAL A 106 -5.65 1.25 -18.12
N ALA A 107 -5.06 2.38 -18.49
CA ALA A 107 -5.27 3.00 -19.80
C ALA A 107 -4.74 2.17 -20.98
N LEU A 108 -3.78 1.24 -20.75
CA LEU A 108 -3.29 0.32 -21.77
C LEU A 108 -4.31 -0.79 -22.12
N GLY A 109 -5.34 -0.98 -21.29
CA GLY A 109 -6.42 -1.93 -21.53
C GLY A 109 -5.94 -3.39 -21.67
N PRO A 110 -6.54 -4.18 -22.57
CA PRO A 110 -6.26 -5.62 -22.66
C PRO A 110 -4.81 -5.99 -23.03
N THR A 111 -4.02 -5.06 -23.59
CA THR A 111 -2.62 -5.35 -24.00
C THR A 111 -1.73 -5.75 -22.82
N ILE A 112 -2.12 -5.38 -21.58
CA ILE A 112 -1.38 -5.74 -20.39
C ILE A 112 -1.57 -7.21 -19.98
N PHE A 113 -2.60 -7.91 -20.44
CA PHE A 113 -2.92 -9.27 -19.98
C PHE A 113 -1.86 -10.29 -20.42
N SER A 114 -1.32 -10.16 -21.65
CA SER A 114 -0.32 -11.10 -22.16
C SER A 114 0.95 -11.16 -21.29
N PRO A 115 1.57 -10.04 -20.89
CA PRO A 115 2.70 -10.08 -19.94
C PRO A 115 2.39 -10.80 -18.63
N PHE A 116 1.21 -10.58 -18.06
CA PHE A 116 0.81 -11.24 -16.80
C PHE A 116 0.62 -12.75 -16.98
N GLN A 117 0.02 -13.18 -18.09
CA GLN A 117 -0.18 -14.59 -18.39
C GLN A 117 1.16 -15.31 -18.62
N SER A 118 2.11 -14.69 -19.31
CA SER A 118 3.42 -15.28 -19.60
C SER A 118 4.28 -15.56 -18.36
N LEU A 119 4.10 -14.80 -17.27
CA LEU A 119 4.84 -15.01 -16.03
C LEU A 119 4.55 -16.37 -15.38
N HIS A 120 3.34 -16.88 -15.52
CA HIS A 120 2.95 -18.16 -14.91
C HIS A 120 3.22 -19.35 -15.83
N GLN A 121 3.12 -19.17 -17.15
CA GLN A 121 3.45 -20.24 -18.11
C GLN A 121 4.90 -20.71 -18.01
N ALA A 122 5.79 -19.85 -17.53
CA ALA A 122 7.20 -20.16 -17.35
C ALA A 122 7.48 -20.93 -16.05
N THR A 123 6.63 -20.79 -15.00
CA THR A 123 6.87 -21.40 -13.69
C THR A 123 5.70 -21.21 -12.71
N ALA A 124 5.60 -22.10 -11.71
CA ALA A 124 4.61 -22.02 -10.65
C ALA A 124 5.17 -21.22 -9.46
N TRP A 125 4.75 -19.98 -9.30
CA TRP A 125 5.02 -19.15 -8.12
C TRP A 125 4.22 -19.62 -6.90
N ARG A 126 4.75 -19.45 -5.69
CA ARG A 126 4.01 -19.73 -4.45
C ARG A 126 2.75 -18.87 -4.36
N SER A 127 2.86 -17.59 -4.66
CA SER A 127 1.75 -16.65 -4.84
C SER A 127 2.12 -15.56 -5.83
N VAL A 128 1.11 -14.92 -6.43
CA VAL A 128 1.30 -13.73 -7.28
C VAL A 128 0.37 -12.63 -6.79
N THR A 129 0.95 -11.48 -6.45
CA THR A 129 0.22 -10.30 -5.95
C THR A 129 0.42 -9.13 -6.91
N LEU A 130 -0.65 -8.47 -7.31
CA LEU A 130 -0.60 -7.18 -7.98
C LEU A 130 -0.70 -6.08 -6.93
N ALA A 131 0.28 -5.19 -6.89
CA ALA A 131 0.30 -4.03 -6.00
C ALA A 131 0.41 -2.73 -6.79
N GLY A 132 -0.22 -1.67 -6.29
CA GLY A 132 -0.13 -0.34 -6.85
C GLY A 132 -0.99 0.65 -6.07
N GLY A 133 -0.88 1.95 -6.39
CA GLY A 133 -1.69 2.96 -5.74
C GLY A 133 -1.90 4.19 -6.63
N ASN A 134 -3.09 4.74 -6.62
CA ASN A 134 -3.45 5.92 -7.42
C ASN A 134 -3.50 7.21 -6.59
N ILE A 135 -3.07 7.16 -5.33
CA ILE A 135 -2.99 8.37 -4.50
C ILE A 135 -1.69 9.10 -4.83
N PRO A 136 -1.76 10.38 -5.24
CA PRO A 136 -0.57 11.14 -5.60
C PRO A 136 0.32 11.41 -4.38
N ALA A 137 1.63 11.49 -4.61
CA ALA A 137 2.62 11.83 -3.58
C ALA A 137 2.36 13.20 -2.96
N THR A 138 1.89 14.15 -3.76
CA THR A 138 1.55 15.51 -3.32
C THR A 138 0.19 15.95 -3.86
N LEU A 139 -0.49 16.80 -3.10
CA LEU A 139 -1.74 17.44 -3.52
C LEU A 139 -1.53 18.85 -4.08
N SER A 140 -0.28 19.25 -4.34
CA SER A 140 0.03 20.54 -5.00
C SER A 140 -0.56 20.55 -6.40
N GLY A 141 -1.42 21.35 -6.77
CA GLY A 141 -2.15 21.33 -8.07
C GLY A 141 -3.58 20.82 -7.96
N TYR A 142 -3.98 20.28 -6.83
CA TYR A 142 -5.38 20.02 -6.55
C TYR A 142 -6.07 21.27 -5.98
N THR A 143 -7.30 21.49 -6.38
CA THR A 143 -8.11 22.58 -5.82
C THR A 143 -8.46 22.31 -4.36
N VAL A 144 -8.58 23.36 -3.56
CA VAL A 144 -9.08 23.25 -2.18
C VAL A 144 -10.49 22.67 -2.17
N GLY A 145 -10.69 21.61 -1.40
CA GLY A 145 -11.96 20.90 -1.33
C GLY A 145 -11.79 19.40 -1.33
N CYS A 146 -12.79 18.68 -1.82
CA CYS A 146 -12.78 17.23 -1.96
C CYS A 146 -12.69 16.88 -3.45
N THR A 147 -11.70 16.02 -3.79
CA THR A 147 -11.54 15.44 -5.12
C THR A 147 -11.73 13.93 -5.02
N MET A 148 -12.52 13.35 -5.92
CA MET A 148 -12.67 11.91 -6.04
C MET A 148 -11.61 11.36 -6.99
N LEU A 149 -10.84 10.37 -6.54
CA LEU A 149 -9.83 9.69 -7.35
C LEU A 149 -10.20 8.21 -7.48
N PRO A 150 -10.21 7.66 -8.70
CA PRO A 150 -10.56 6.25 -8.89
C PRO A 150 -9.53 5.34 -8.21
N ARG A 151 -9.99 4.22 -7.67
CA ARG A 151 -9.13 3.14 -7.18
C ARG A 151 -8.66 2.31 -8.37
N ALA A 152 -7.73 2.88 -9.14
CA ALA A 152 -7.22 2.29 -10.38
C ALA A 152 -6.56 0.91 -10.13
N GLU A 153 -5.94 0.71 -8.97
CA GLU A 153 -5.35 -0.57 -8.55
C GLU A 153 -6.42 -1.66 -8.39
N LEU A 154 -7.56 -1.34 -7.82
CA LEU A 154 -8.67 -2.28 -7.66
C LEU A 154 -9.36 -2.56 -9.00
N GLN A 155 -9.52 -1.54 -9.85
CA GLN A 155 -10.07 -1.69 -11.20
C GLN A 155 -9.21 -2.62 -12.04
N LEU A 156 -7.89 -2.41 -12.06
CA LEU A 156 -6.95 -3.25 -12.81
C LEU A 156 -6.96 -4.69 -12.31
N TRP A 157 -6.86 -4.88 -11.00
CA TRP A 157 -6.90 -6.21 -10.40
C TRP A 157 -8.20 -6.96 -10.75
N THR A 158 -9.35 -6.29 -10.67
CA THR A 158 -10.65 -6.88 -11.05
C THR A 158 -10.66 -7.28 -12.53
N SER A 159 -10.14 -6.43 -13.41
CA SER A 159 -10.08 -6.70 -14.85
C SER A 159 -9.15 -7.88 -15.18
N LEU A 160 -7.99 -7.97 -14.53
CA LEU A 160 -7.05 -9.08 -14.71
C LEU A 160 -7.63 -10.40 -14.19
N ARG A 161 -8.33 -10.40 -13.06
CA ARG A 161 -9.05 -11.60 -12.58
C ARG A 161 -10.14 -12.07 -13.54
N ALA A 162 -10.88 -11.14 -14.12
CA ALA A 162 -11.90 -11.45 -15.12
C ALA A 162 -11.33 -12.01 -16.43
N ALA A 163 -10.04 -11.79 -16.70
CA ALA A 163 -9.36 -12.32 -17.89
C ALA A 163 -8.98 -13.82 -17.78
N ASN A 164 -9.40 -14.53 -16.72
CA ASN A 164 -9.13 -15.94 -16.49
C ASN A 164 -7.65 -16.30 -16.59
N LEU A 165 -6.83 -15.64 -15.78
CA LEU A 165 -5.43 -16.03 -15.60
C LEU A 165 -5.34 -17.48 -15.07
N ASP A 166 -4.34 -18.24 -15.51
CA ASP A 166 -4.11 -19.64 -15.10
C ASP A 166 -3.67 -19.78 -13.62
N TYR A 167 -3.66 -18.67 -12.87
CA TYR A 167 -3.28 -18.60 -11.47
C TYR A 167 -4.14 -17.61 -10.69
N GLN A 168 -4.15 -17.78 -9.36
CA GLN A 168 -4.82 -16.84 -8.47
C GLN A 168 -4.01 -15.57 -8.33
N LEU A 169 -4.58 -14.44 -8.74
CA LEU A 169 -3.98 -13.12 -8.56
C LEU A 169 -4.49 -12.50 -7.24
N HIS A 170 -3.56 -12.25 -6.30
CA HIS A 170 -3.85 -11.56 -5.06
C HIS A 170 -3.80 -10.04 -5.24
N PHE A 171 -4.53 -9.33 -4.38
CA PHE A 171 -4.57 -7.87 -4.35
C PHE A 171 -3.58 -7.30 -3.36
N GLY A 172 -2.93 -6.21 -3.73
CA GLY A 172 -2.08 -5.39 -2.86
C GLY A 172 -2.24 -3.91 -3.21
N ASP A 173 -2.06 -3.03 -2.23
CA ASP A 173 -2.05 -1.59 -2.46
C ASP A 173 -1.20 -0.85 -1.40
N TYR A 174 -1.24 0.48 -1.47
CA TYR A 174 -0.55 1.39 -0.56
C TYR A 174 -1.53 2.07 0.42
N ALA A 175 -2.69 1.50 0.61
CA ALA A 175 -3.78 2.07 1.40
C ALA A 175 -4.09 3.51 0.98
N THR A 176 -4.14 4.43 1.94
CA THR A 176 -4.35 5.86 1.67
C THR A 176 -3.05 6.66 1.60
N ILE A 177 -1.90 5.98 1.47
CA ILE A 177 -0.59 6.60 1.33
C ILE A 177 -0.15 6.44 -0.13
N GLY A 178 0.29 7.51 -0.76
CA GLY A 178 0.81 7.39 -2.13
C GLY A 178 2.09 6.55 -2.16
N PRO A 179 2.30 5.71 -3.19
CA PRO A 179 3.50 4.86 -3.29
C PRO A 179 4.81 5.66 -3.31
N ASP A 180 4.77 6.89 -3.81
CA ASP A 180 5.90 7.81 -3.90
C ASP A 180 5.90 8.85 -2.76
N ALA A 181 5.07 8.65 -1.72
CA ALA A 181 5.03 9.58 -0.59
C ALA A 181 6.33 9.51 0.21
N THR A 182 7.00 10.66 0.34
CA THR A 182 8.18 10.81 1.18
C THR A 182 7.83 11.58 2.45
N THR A 183 8.50 11.26 3.54
CA THR A 183 8.42 12.01 4.80
C THR A 183 9.53 13.05 4.90
N GLU A 184 10.45 13.05 3.94
CA GLU A 184 11.63 13.91 3.96
C GLU A 184 11.34 15.30 3.39
N GLY A 185 11.89 16.33 4.00
CA GLY A 185 12.12 17.63 3.39
C GLY A 185 10.94 18.58 3.27
N ILE A 186 9.79 18.32 3.90
CA ILE A 186 8.69 19.31 3.92
C ILE A 186 8.95 20.31 5.04
N GLU A 187 9.71 21.36 4.71
CA GLU A 187 9.88 22.51 5.61
C GLU A 187 8.69 23.48 5.48
N GLY A 188 8.24 23.98 6.62
CA GLY A 188 7.20 25.00 6.70
C GLY A 188 5.76 24.49 6.82
N PRO A 189 4.78 25.41 6.86
CA PRO A 189 3.37 25.06 7.06
C PRO A 189 2.79 24.43 5.80
N VAL A 190 2.43 23.14 5.90
CA VAL A 190 1.74 22.39 4.83
C VAL A 190 0.22 22.57 4.93
N PRO A 191 -0.50 22.53 3.79
CA PRO A 191 -1.95 22.44 3.78
C PRO A 191 -2.47 21.22 4.55
N ILE A 192 -3.57 21.38 5.24
CA ILE A 192 -4.27 20.27 5.89
C ILE A 192 -4.88 19.37 4.81
N ASN A 193 -4.64 18.07 4.93
CA ASN A 193 -5.25 17.09 4.05
C ASN A 193 -5.81 15.91 4.83
N ALA A 194 -6.75 15.20 4.19
CA ALA A 194 -7.24 13.91 4.64
C ALA A 194 -7.57 13.04 3.44
N LYS A 195 -7.49 11.74 3.61
CA LYS A 195 -7.80 10.77 2.57
C LYS A 195 -8.73 9.72 3.16
N TYR A 196 -9.82 9.43 2.46
CA TYR A 196 -10.84 8.51 2.93
C TYR A 196 -11.28 7.61 1.79
N THR A 197 -11.38 6.31 2.04
CA THR A 197 -11.78 5.36 1.00
C THR A 197 -13.28 5.18 1.00
N ILE A 198 -13.87 5.36 -0.18
CA ILE A 198 -15.29 5.18 -0.46
C ILE A 198 -15.44 4.33 -1.73
N ARG A 199 -16.58 3.68 -1.94
CA ARG A 199 -16.81 2.95 -3.20
C ARG A 199 -17.21 3.90 -4.34
N PRO A 200 -16.61 3.80 -5.53
CA PRO A 200 -15.46 2.98 -5.92
C PRO A 200 -14.12 3.72 -5.82
N ASP A 201 -14.04 4.85 -5.11
CA ASP A 201 -12.99 5.86 -5.22
C ASP A 201 -12.28 6.12 -3.88
N TYR A 202 -11.26 6.98 -3.94
CA TYR A 202 -10.74 7.72 -2.79
C TYR A 202 -11.35 9.12 -2.77
N ALA A 203 -11.85 9.57 -1.63
CA ALA A 203 -12.15 10.95 -1.36
C ALA A 203 -10.91 11.63 -0.77
N VAL A 204 -10.27 12.50 -1.53
CA VAL A 204 -9.06 13.23 -1.14
C VAL A 204 -9.43 14.67 -0.82
N PHE A 205 -9.21 15.06 0.43
CA PHE A 205 -9.48 16.40 0.92
C PHE A 205 -8.19 17.21 0.93
N HIS A 206 -8.19 18.31 0.20
CA HIS A 206 -7.10 19.29 0.18
C HIS A 206 -7.61 20.60 0.82
N GLY A 207 -6.93 21.02 1.87
CA GLY A 207 -7.26 22.25 2.58
C GLY A 207 -6.27 23.37 2.33
N VAL A 208 -6.24 24.29 3.28
CA VAL A 208 -5.30 25.41 3.28
C VAL A 208 -4.32 25.30 4.45
N LYS A 209 -3.26 26.10 4.41
CA LYS A 209 -2.28 26.21 5.50
C LYS A 209 -2.96 26.68 6.81
N THR A 210 -2.36 26.35 7.92
CA THR A 210 -2.85 26.73 9.25
C THR A 210 -2.29 28.06 9.76
N LYS A 211 -1.29 28.61 9.06
CA LYS A 211 -0.64 29.89 9.38
C LYS A 211 -0.38 30.71 8.12
N GLY A 212 -0.42 32.03 8.24
CA GLY A 212 -0.17 32.99 7.16
C GLY A 212 -1.47 33.47 6.47
N PRO A 213 -1.35 34.31 5.44
CA PRO A 213 -2.51 34.83 4.70
C PRO A 213 -3.34 33.71 4.09
N GLY A 214 -4.68 33.81 4.19
CA GLY A 214 -5.61 32.80 3.67
C GLY A 214 -5.66 31.49 4.49
N SER A 215 -4.98 31.42 5.63
CA SER A 215 -5.00 30.24 6.50
C SER A 215 -6.36 30.03 7.19
N LYS A 216 -6.64 28.78 7.57
CA LYS A 216 -7.76 28.41 8.43
C LYS A 216 -7.29 27.52 9.57
N PRO A 217 -7.91 27.61 10.77
CA PRO A 217 -7.60 26.73 11.87
C PRO A 217 -7.68 25.25 11.44
N ARG A 218 -6.71 24.44 11.87
CA ARG A 218 -6.67 23.00 11.60
C ARG A 218 -7.99 22.32 11.99
N ASP A 219 -8.45 22.62 13.19
CA ASP A 219 -9.63 21.99 13.77
C ASP A 219 -10.90 22.28 12.97
N GLN A 220 -11.03 23.50 12.47
CA GLN A 220 -12.14 23.87 11.58
C GLN A 220 -12.12 23.05 10.28
N GLN A 221 -10.94 22.85 9.68
CA GLN A 221 -10.80 22.11 8.44
C GLN A 221 -11.15 20.63 8.64
N TYR A 222 -10.61 19.99 9.68
CA TYR A 222 -10.91 18.58 9.96
C TYR A 222 -12.39 18.34 10.31
N ARG A 223 -13.04 19.26 11.05
CA ARG A 223 -14.48 19.16 11.29
C ARG A 223 -15.29 19.30 10.01
N ALA A 224 -14.88 20.19 9.10
CA ALA A 224 -15.51 20.30 7.80
C ALA A 224 -15.39 19.00 7.00
N TYR A 225 -14.22 18.35 7.00
CA TYR A 225 -14.02 17.05 6.33
C TYR A 225 -14.87 15.95 6.96
N ALA A 226 -14.92 15.85 8.29
CA ALA A 226 -15.77 14.90 8.98
C ALA A 226 -17.23 15.06 8.58
N ASN A 227 -17.74 16.32 8.58
CA ASN A 227 -19.11 16.63 8.18
C ASN A 227 -19.42 16.30 6.71
N LEU A 228 -18.43 16.38 5.81
CA LEU A 228 -18.59 15.95 4.42
C LEU A 228 -18.62 14.42 4.32
N ILE A 229 -17.67 13.73 4.97
CA ILE A 229 -17.56 12.28 4.93
C ILE A 229 -18.83 11.59 5.44
N VAL A 230 -19.39 12.04 6.57
CA VAL A 230 -20.61 11.41 7.13
C VAL A 230 -21.85 11.57 6.25
N LYS A 231 -21.83 12.51 5.32
CA LYS A 231 -22.91 12.77 4.36
C LYS A 231 -22.70 12.11 3.00
N MET A 232 -21.58 11.42 2.79
CA MET A 232 -21.30 10.76 1.51
C MET A 232 -22.26 9.59 1.27
N PRO A 233 -22.97 9.54 0.14
CA PRO A 233 -24.00 8.52 -0.11
C PRO A 233 -23.42 7.10 -0.25
N ASN A 234 -22.18 7.00 -0.69
CA ASN A 234 -21.50 5.71 -0.93
C ASN A 234 -20.67 5.24 0.27
N ARG A 235 -20.90 5.79 1.45
CA ARG A 235 -20.27 5.33 2.68
C ARG A 235 -20.90 3.99 3.08
N ASP A 236 -20.14 2.90 2.84
CA ASP A 236 -20.62 1.56 3.10
C ASP A 236 -20.77 1.29 4.60
N PRO A 237 -22.00 1.06 5.11
CA PRO A 237 -22.23 0.81 6.52
C PRO A 237 -21.69 -0.55 7.00
N LEU A 238 -21.59 -1.55 6.10
CA LEU A 238 -21.07 -2.88 6.44
C LEU A 238 -19.58 -2.88 6.75
N ALA A 239 -18.85 -1.90 6.22
CA ALA A 239 -17.43 -1.71 6.49
C ALA A 239 -17.16 -0.63 7.56
N HIS A 240 -18.16 -0.32 8.42
CA HIS A 240 -18.01 0.70 9.46
C HIS A 240 -16.99 0.24 10.52
N CYS A 241 -15.91 1.00 10.65
CA CYS A 241 -14.74 0.64 11.43
C CYS A 241 -14.40 1.68 12.51
N TRP A 242 -13.32 1.44 13.25
CA TRP A 242 -12.83 2.40 14.25
C TRP A 242 -12.56 3.79 13.67
N GLY A 243 -11.93 3.87 12.49
CA GLY A 243 -11.69 5.15 11.81
C GLY A 243 -12.98 5.91 11.53
N ASP A 244 -14.04 5.20 11.13
CA ASP A 244 -15.37 5.77 10.94
C ASP A 244 -15.99 6.28 12.24
N GLN A 245 -15.86 5.53 13.33
CA GLN A 245 -16.35 5.95 14.65
C GLN A 245 -15.70 7.25 15.10
N MET A 246 -14.39 7.40 14.87
CA MET A 246 -13.66 8.63 15.21
C MET A 246 -14.12 9.81 14.36
N ILE A 247 -14.30 9.61 13.05
CA ILE A 247 -14.81 10.65 12.13
C ILE A 247 -16.24 11.05 12.51
N ASP A 248 -17.10 10.09 12.83
CA ASP A 248 -18.48 10.33 13.28
C ASP A 248 -18.52 11.12 14.58
N ALA A 249 -17.65 10.82 15.54
CA ALA A 249 -17.56 11.57 16.79
C ALA A 249 -17.15 13.03 16.56
N ILE A 250 -16.19 13.26 15.64
CA ILE A 250 -15.76 14.62 15.26
C ILE A 250 -16.91 15.39 14.58
N ALA A 251 -17.71 14.74 13.74
CA ALA A 251 -18.83 15.36 13.03
C ALA A 251 -20.01 15.69 13.98
N ARG A 252 -20.29 14.81 14.96
CA ARG A 252 -21.45 14.97 15.86
C ARG A 252 -21.25 15.98 16.98
N SER A 253 -20.01 16.17 17.44
CA SER A 253 -19.76 16.98 18.64
C SER A 253 -18.68 18.04 18.41
N ALA A 254 -19.04 19.27 18.73
CA ALA A 254 -18.10 20.40 18.72
C ALA A 254 -17.00 20.26 19.78
N THR A 255 -17.22 19.47 20.83
CA THR A 255 -16.26 19.24 21.93
C THR A 255 -15.31 18.07 21.67
N SER A 256 -15.62 17.17 20.71
CA SER A 256 -14.70 16.09 20.34
C SER A 256 -13.43 16.67 19.75
N ALA A 257 -12.28 16.14 20.14
CA ALA A 257 -11.00 16.52 19.57
C ALA A 257 -10.95 16.18 18.07
N PRO A 258 -10.68 17.14 17.17
CA PRO A 258 -10.69 16.90 15.71
C PRO A 258 -9.50 16.09 15.21
N GLY A 259 -8.56 15.73 16.08
CA GLY A 259 -7.37 14.98 15.74
C GLY A 259 -6.25 15.85 15.16
N ASN A 260 -5.23 15.19 14.67
CA ASN A 260 -4.06 15.78 14.03
C ASN A 260 -3.75 15.04 12.70
N PRO A 261 -2.76 15.45 11.91
CA PRO A 261 -2.44 14.78 10.64
C PRO A 261 -2.22 13.27 10.79
N ALA A 262 -1.48 12.81 11.81
CA ALA A 262 -1.24 11.38 12.04
C ALA A 262 -2.53 10.63 12.38
N SER A 263 -3.42 11.23 13.19
CA SER A 263 -4.74 10.64 13.50
C SER A 263 -5.57 10.43 12.22
N TRP A 264 -5.60 11.42 11.33
CA TRP A 264 -6.36 11.33 10.08
C TRP A 264 -5.78 10.32 9.10
N VAL A 265 -4.45 10.16 9.06
CA VAL A 265 -3.83 9.03 8.33
C VAL A 265 -4.30 7.70 8.91
N SER A 266 -4.28 7.53 10.24
CA SER A 266 -4.72 6.29 10.90
C SER A 266 -6.19 5.99 10.63
N TYR A 267 -7.08 7.00 10.67
CA TYR A 267 -8.51 6.82 10.37
C TYR A 267 -8.71 6.38 8.91
N GLY A 268 -8.01 7.03 7.97
CA GLY A 268 -8.09 6.72 6.55
C GLY A 268 -7.57 5.32 6.23
N VAL A 269 -6.42 4.92 6.79
CA VAL A 269 -5.83 3.59 6.61
C VAL A 269 -6.73 2.51 7.20
N ASN A 270 -7.25 2.70 8.43
CA ASN A 270 -8.15 1.73 9.04
C ASN A 270 -9.43 1.54 8.21
N ARG A 271 -10.04 2.64 7.76
CA ARG A 271 -11.20 2.59 6.85
C ARG A 271 -10.86 1.89 5.55
N HIS A 272 -9.71 2.19 4.96
CA HIS A 272 -9.30 1.59 3.70
C HIS A 272 -9.15 0.06 3.82
N ILE A 273 -8.44 -0.41 4.83
CA ILE A 273 -8.25 -1.85 5.07
C ILE A 273 -9.60 -2.55 5.24
N GLU A 274 -10.47 -2.01 6.07
CA GLU A 274 -11.76 -2.63 6.35
C GLU A 274 -12.65 -2.67 5.10
N LEU A 275 -12.76 -1.56 4.36
CA LEU A 275 -13.54 -1.54 3.12
C LEU A 275 -12.97 -2.48 2.07
N THR A 276 -11.64 -2.51 1.90
CA THR A 276 -10.98 -3.38 0.92
C THR A 276 -11.21 -4.86 1.27
N ARG A 277 -11.10 -5.23 2.55
CA ARG A 277 -11.40 -6.59 3.02
C ARG A 277 -12.82 -7.04 2.68
N HIS A 278 -13.80 -6.13 2.71
CA HIS A 278 -15.18 -6.42 2.31
C HIS A 278 -15.41 -6.42 0.80
N GLN A 279 -14.49 -5.91 0.00
CA GLN A 279 -14.58 -5.87 -1.46
C GLN A 279 -13.85 -7.04 -2.13
N LEU A 280 -12.89 -7.64 -1.44
CA LEU A 280 -12.18 -8.81 -1.92
C LEU A 280 -12.99 -10.08 -1.62
N PRO A 281 -12.97 -11.09 -2.53
CA PRO A 281 -13.69 -12.35 -2.37
C PRO A 281 -13.07 -13.23 -1.26
#